data_798e81b3186a79ba65d7325e433a5108
#
_entry.id   798e81b3186a79ba65d7325e433a5108
#
_cell.length_a   1.000
_cell.length_b   1.000
_cell.length_c   1.000
_cell.angle_alpha   90.00
_cell.angle_beta   90.00
_cell.angle_gamma   90.00
#
_symmetry.space_group_name_H-M   'P 1'
#
loop_
_entity.id
_entity.type
_entity.pdbx_description
1 polymer ?
#
loop_
_entity_poly.entity_id
_entity_poly.type
_entity_poly.pdbx_seq_one_letter_code
_entity_poly.pdbx_strand_id
1 'polypeptide(L)'
;TKTKRNAVAQILQTSIKSIPEENPNILVMGDFNDNPTDESMATLTEPALFNPMLPLFKGGQGASKFYGKWMLFDQILISKTLLINPKIRYQEANIFNAPFLMNPLGKFKGEPFRTYSGKYYLGGASDHFPVYLIFETSTVKKTTSPLTKNPV
;
A
#
# COMPACT_ATOMS: atom_id res chain seq x y z
N THR A 1 -1.44 -17.37 -12.54
CA THR A 1 -1.71 -18.52 -11.66
C THR A 1 -1.03 -18.33 -10.32
N LYS A 2 -1.52 -18.98 -9.25
CA LYS A 2 -0.90 -18.96 -7.91
C LYS A 2 0.60 -19.30 -7.96
N THR A 3 0.97 -20.37 -8.68
CA THR A 3 2.37 -20.79 -8.83
C THR A 3 3.26 -19.68 -9.38
N LYS A 4 2.79 -18.95 -10.41
CA LYS A 4 3.57 -17.83 -10.99
C LYS A 4 3.73 -16.69 -9.99
N ARG A 5 2.68 -16.35 -9.23
CA ARG A 5 2.74 -15.29 -8.22
C ARG A 5 3.71 -15.64 -7.09
N ASN A 6 3.68 -16.89 -6.61
CA ASN A 6 4.64 -17.37 -5.62
C ASN A 6 6.09 -17.30 -6.12
N ALA A 7 6.34 -17.69 -7.39
CA ALA A 7 7.67 -17.58 -7.98
C ALA A 7 8.14 -16.13 -8.08
N VAL A 8 7.27 -15.20 -8.50
CA VAL A 8 7.58 -13.76 -8.54
C VAL A 8 7.85 -13.23 -7.12
N ALA A 9 7.07 -13.63 -6.13
CA ALA A 9 7.29 -13.24 -4.75
C ALA A 9 8.67 -13.69 -4.22
N GLN A 10 9.12 -14.89 -4.58
CA GLN A 10 10.46 -15.38 -4.22
C GLN A 10 11.57 -14.57 -4.88
N ILE A 11 11.43 -14.24 -6.17
CA ILE A 11 12.38 -13.39 -6.89
C ILE A 11 12.46 -12.02 -6.24
N LEU A 12 11.31 -11.40 -5.97
CA LEU A 12 11.24 -10.09 -5.33
C LEU A 12 11.85 -10.12 -3.92
N GLN A 13 11.54 -11.15 -3.12
CA GLN A 13 12.14 -11.33 -1.80
C GLN A 13 13.67 -11.43 -1.87
N THR A 14 14.20 -12.16 -2.87
CA THR A 14 15.64 -12.27 -3.10
C THR A 14 16.25 -10.92 -3.46
N SER A 15 15.59 -10.16 -4.35
CA SER A 15 16.02 -8.81 -4.72
C SER A 15 16.03 -7.85 -3.52
N ILE A 16 15.01 -7.92 -2.66
CA ILE A 16 14.94 -7.11 -1.43
C ILE A 16 16.09 -7.45 -0.48
N LYS A 17 16.41 -8.74 -0.31
CA LYS A 17 17.52 -9.19 0.52
C LYS A 17 18.90 -8.75 0.00
N SER A 18 19.01 -8.46 -1.29
CA SER A 18 20.26 -7.95 -1.88
C SER A 18 20.45 -6.43 -1.73
N ILE A 19 19.44 -5.71 -1.23
CA ILE A 19 19.56 -4.27 -0.96
C ILE A 19 20.47 -4.08 0.25
N PRO A 20 21.51 -3.21 0.16
CA PRO A 20 22.42 -2.96 1.25
C PRO A 20 21.69 -2.46 2.52
N GLU A 21 22.18 -2.87 3.69
CA GLU A 21 21.59 -2.51 4.99
C GLU A 21 21.62 -1.00 5.28
N GLU A 22 22.49 -0.24 4.59
CA GLU A 22 22.52 1.23 4.66
C GLU A 22 21.27 1.89 4.07
N ASN A 23 20.49 1.16 3.24
CA ASN A 23 19.25 1.63 2.61
C ASN A 23 18.02 0.85 3.13
N PRO A 24 17.70 0.96 4.42
CA PRO A 24 16.69 0.11 5.04
C PRO A 24 15.24 0.52 4.71
N ASN A 25 15.04 1.65 4.05
CA ASN A 25 13.71 2.19 3.79
C ASN A 25 13.18 1.69 2.43
N ILE A 26 12.41 0.61 2.47
CA ILE A 26 11.88 -0.06 1.29
C ILE A 26 10.36 0.06 1.29
N LEU A 27 9.81 0.39 0.12
CA LEU A 27 8.38 0.34 -0.19
C LEU A 27 8.20 -0.58 -1.41
N VAL A 28 7.29 -1.53 -1.30
CA VAL A 28 6.89 -2.42 -2.41
C VAL A 28 5.40 -2.27 -2.60
N MET A 29 4.96 -1.80 -3.77
CA MET A 29 3.56 -1.50 -4.01
C MET A 29 3.10 -1.95 -5.39
N GLY A 30 1.81 -2.28 -5.49
CA GLY A 30 1.15 -2.64 -6.75
C GLY A 30 -0.07 -3.52 -6.55
N ASP A 31 -0.65 -3.95 -7.67
CA ASP A 31 -1.62 -5.02 -7.73
C ASP A 31 -0.90 -6.37 -7.75
N PHE A 32 -0.97 -7.10 -6.64
CA PHE A 32 -0.34 -8.41 -6.49
C PHE A 32 -1.21 -9.56 -6.97
N ASN A 33 -2.49 -9.30 -7.32
CA ASN A 33 -3.49 -10.33 -7.64
C ASN A 33 -3.63 -11.42 -6.54
N ASP A 34 -3.21 -11.11 -5.32
CA ASP A 34 -3.32 -11.93 -4.12
C ASP A 34 -3.71 -11.05 -2.93
N ASN A 35 -4.51 -11.59 -2.02
CA ASN A 35 -4.90 -10.90 -0.80
C ASN A 35 -3.76 -10.92 0.24
N PRO A 36 -3.79 -10.02 1.25
CA PRO A 36 -2.77 -9.97 2.31
C PRO A 36 -2.52 -11.29 3.05
N THR A 37 -3.45 -12.24 2.98
CA THR A 37 -3.35 -13.56 3.64
C THR A 37 -2.85 -14.66 2.71
N ASP A 38 -2.59 -14.37 1.43
CA ASP A 38 -2.17 -15.38 0.46
C ASP A 38 -0.66 -15.68 0.60
N GLU A 39 -0.25 -16.85 0.11
CA GLU A 39 1.08 -17.41 0.29
C GLU A 39 2.20 -16.53 -0.28
N SER A 40 1.96 -15.91 -1.45
CA SER A 40 2.93 -14.97 -2.06
C SER A 40 3.20 -13.76 -1.16
N MET A 41 2.16 -13.25 -0.48
CA MET A 41 2.26 -12.13 0.43
C MET A 41 2.95 -12.54 1.73
N ALA A 42 2.69 -13.75 2.25
CA ALA A 42 3.44 -14.30 3.38
C ALA A 42 4.94 -14.40 3.05
N THR A 43 5.30 -14.86 1.87
CA THR A 43 6.69 -14.91 1.39
C THR A 43 7.34 -13.53 1.40
N LEU A 44 6.65 -12.48 0.96
CA LEU A 44 7.18 -11.12 0.89
C LEU A 44 7.33 -10.47 2.27
N THR A 45 6.43 -10.79 3.21
CA THR A 45 6.47 -10.18 4.55
C THR A 45 7.53 -10.80 5.47
N GLU A 46 8.01 -12.01 5.15
CA GLU A 46 9.06 -12.68 5.95
C GLU A 46 10.46 -12.48 5.35
N PRO A 47 11.44 -12.08 6.16
CA PRO A 47 11.36 -11.56 7.55
C PRO A 47 11.30 -10.02 7.61
N ALA A 48 11.50 -9.32 6.46
CA ALA A 48 11.93 -7.91 6.44
C ALA A 48 10.78 -6.91 6.24
N LEU A 49 9.66 -7.31 5.63
CA LEU A 49 8.57 -6.40 5.31
C LEU A 49 7.40 -6.53 6.30
N PHE A 50 6.63 -5.47 6.40
CA PHE A 50 5.37 -5.36 7.11
C PHE A 50 4.27 -5.02 6.10
N ASN A 51 3.10 -5.66 6.24
CA ASN A 51 1.94 -5.39 5.39
C ASN A 51 0.87 -4.61 6.16
N PRO A 52 0.82 -3.29 6.02
CA PRO A 52 -0.16 -2.44 6.69
C PRO A 52 -1.59 -2.63 6.15
N MET A 53 -1.78 -3.28 5.00
CA MET A 53 -3.09 -3.56 4.42
C MET A 53 -3.78 -4.77 5.07
N LEU A 54 -3.03 -5.64 5.77
CA LEU A 54 -3.56 -6.85 6.39
C LEU A 54 -4.68 -6.59 7.41
N PRO A 55 -4.60 -5.59 8.32
CA PRO A 55 -5.70 -5.27 9.23
C PRO A 55 -6.97 -4.83 8.50
N LEU A 56 -6.88 -4.05 7.43
CA LEU A 56 -8.01 -3.61 6.63
C LEU A 56 -8.73 -4.80 6.00
N PHE A 57 -7.96 -5.72 5.40
CA PHE A 57 -8.50 -6.94 4.81
C PHE A 57 -9.17 -7.84 5.85
N LYS A 58 -8.55 -8.06 7.01
CA LYS A 58 -9.15 -8.81 8.12
C LYS A 58 -10.41 -8.15 8.67
N GLY A 59 -10.51 -6.82 8.57
CA GLY A 59 -11.72 -6.04 8.88
C GLY A 59 -12.80 -6.11 7.80
N GLY A 60 -12.61 -6.92 6.74
CA GLY A 60 -13.59 -7.10 5.66
C GLY A 60 -13.55 -6.01 4.58
N GLN A 61 -12.55 -5.15 4.58
CA GLN A 61 -12.37 -4.12 3.57
C GLN A 61 -11.60 -4.66 2.35
N GLY A 62 -11.80 -4.03 1.18
CA GLY A 62 -11.10 -4.36 -0.05
C GLY A 62 -11.09 -3.22 -1.05
N ALA A 63 -10.14 -3.26 -1.97
CA ALA A 63 -10.00 -2.29 -3.05
C ALA A 63 -10.83 -2.66 -4.29
N SER A 64 -11.12 -3.94 -4.48
CA SER A 64 -11.94 -4.43 -5.60
C SER A 64 -12.95 -5.47 -5.10
N LYS A 65 -13.97 -5.76 -5.93
CA LYS A 65 -14.98 -6.74 -5.56
C LYS A 65 -15.16 -7.78 -6.66
N PHE A 66 -15.06 -9.05 -6.29
CA PHE A 66 -15.15 -10.17 -7.21
C PHE A 66 -16.10 -11.24 -6.66
N TYR A 67 -17.11 -11.61 -7.43
CA TYR A 67 -18.20 -12.52 -7.01
C TYR A 67 -18.78 -12.18 -5.63
N GLY A 68 -19.02 -10.89 -5.37
CA GLY A 68 -19.61 -10.41 -4.12
C GLY A 68 -18.65 -10.35 -2.92
N LYS A 69 -17.39 -10.74 -3.07
CA LYS A 69 -16.37 -10.69 -2.02
C LYS A 69 -15.40 -9.54 -2.27
N TRP A 70 -15.08 -8.80 -1.21
CA TRP A 70 -14.03 -7.80 -1.23
C TRP A 70 -12.66 -8.46 -1.30
N MET A 71 -11.83 -7.97 -2.22
CA MET A 71 -10.44 -8.37 -2.44
C MET A 71 -9.54 -7.17 -2.21
N LEU A 72 -8.37 -7.40 -1.66
CA LEU A 72 -7.36 -6.36 -1.44
C LEU A 72 -6.06 -6.76 -2.12
N PHE A 73 -6.07 -6.72 -3.46
CA PHE A 73 -4.93 -7.08 -4.30
C PHE A 73 -3.93 -5.94 -4.43
N ASP A 74 -4.44 -4.69 -4.32
CA ASP A 74 -3.62 -3.49 -4.27
C ASP A 74 -3.04 -3.35 -2.87
N GLN A 75 -1.73 -3.46 -2.77
CA GLN A 75 -1.05 -3.48 -1.48
C GLN A 75 0.21 -2.62 -1.50
N ILE A 76 0.58 -2.14 -0.33
CA ILE A 76 1.82 -1.40 -0.09
C ILE A 76 2.49 -2.06 1.10
N LEU A 77 3.62 -2.72 0.85
CA LEU A 77 4.47 -3.31 1.88
C LEU A 77 5.56 -2.32 2.24
N ILE A 78 5.92 -2.25 3.50
CA ILE A 78 6.99 -1.37 3.99
C ILE A 78 8.03 -2.17 4.74
N SER A 79 9.30 -1.76 4.69
CA SER A 79 10.34 -2.36 5.52
C SER A 79 10.04 -2.15 7.00
N LYS A 80 10.31 -3.14 7.85
CA LYS A 80 10.12 -3.03 9.30
C LYS A 80 10.94 -1.88 9.90
N THR A 81 12.04 -1.50 9.28
CA THR A 81 12.86 -0.34 9.64
C THR A 81 12.11 0.99 9.51
N LEU A 82 11.17 1.10 8.55
CA LEU A 82 10.31 2.30 8.43
C LEU A 82 9.35 2.48 9.61
N LEU A 83 8.97 1.41 10.30
CA LEU A 83 8.10 1.48 11.48
C LEU A 83 8.77 2.19 12.67
N ILE A 84 10.09 2.13 12.73
CA ILE A 84 10.91 2.68 13.82
C ILE A 84 11.78 3.86 13.38
N ASN A 85 11.62 4.33 12.14
CA ASN A 85 12.42 5.41 11.60
C ASN A 85 12.10 6.74 12.33
N PRO A 86 13.09 7.44 12.90
CA PRO A 86 12.84 8.66 13.68
C PRO A 86 12.45 9.87 12.83
N LYS A 87 12.72 9.83 11.51
CA LYS A 87 12.46 10.96 10.61
C LYS A 87 11.16 10.79 9.82
N ILE A 88 10.76 9.53 9.57
CA ILE A 88 9.57 9.19 8.79
C ILE A 88 8.80 8.14 9.58
N ARG A 89 7.65 8.49 10.13
CA ARG A 89 6.83 7.59 10.93
C ARG A 89 5.60 7.14 10.13
N TYR A 90 5.47 5.85 9.92
CA TYR A 90 4.22 5.28 9.43
C TYR A 90 3.07 5.58 10.42
N GLN A 91 1.94 6.06 9.92
CA GLN A 91 0.74 6.37 10.69
C GLN A 91 -0.37 5.36 10.42
N GLU A 92 -0.83 5.29 9.17
CA GLU A 92 -1.97 4.47 8.80
C GLU A 92 -1.95 4.04 7.34
N ALA A 93 -2.71 2.98 7.04
CA ALA A 93 -3.04 2.53 5.71
C ALA A 93 -4.55 2.70 5.47
N ASN A 94 -4.92 3.06 4.26
CA ASN A 94 -6.32 3.29 3.89
C ASN A 94 -6.62 2.87 2.46
N ILE A 95 -7.92 2.67 2.20
CA ILE A 95 -8.49 2.49 0.86
C ILE A 95 -9.27 3.75 0.53
N PHE A 96 -8.94 4.41 -0.58
CA PHE A 96 -9.62 5.64 -1.02
C PHE A 96 -10.88 5.30 -1.80
N ASN A 97 -11.97 5.13 -1.07
CA ASN A 97 -13.28 4.76 -1.59
C ASN A 97 -14.26 5.95 -1.62
N ALA A 98 -13.83 7.09 -2.14
CA ALA A 98 -14.66 8.27 -2.25
C ALA A 98 -15.94 8.02 -3.09
N PRO A 99 -17.08 8.64 -2.76
CA PRO A 99 -18.37 8.39 -3.45
C PRO A 99 -18.32 8.53 -4.97
N PHE A 100 -17.49 9.44 -5.52
CA PHE A 100 -17.35 9.64 -6.96
C PHE A 100 -16.60 8.50 -7.68
N LEU A 101 -15.93 7.61 -6.93
CA LEU A 101 -15.30 6.40 -7.45
C LEU A 101 -16.21 5.18 -7.41
N MET A 102 -17.39 5.29 -6.80
CA MET A 102 -18.31 4.19 -6.60
C MET A 102 -19.43 4.17 -7.63
N ASN A 103 -19.92 2.98 -7.92
CA ASN A 103 -21.21 2.85 -8.59
C ASN A 103 -22.29 3.50 -7.73
N PRO A 104 -23.03 4.50 -8.26
CA PRO A 104 -24.00 5.24 -7.44
C PRO A 104 -25.28 4.46 -7.19
N LEU A 105 -25.65 3.52 -8.09
CA LEU A 105 -26.95 2.85 -8.10
C LEU A 105 -26.84 1.37 -8.49
N GLY A 106 -27.96 0.64 -8.33
CA GLY A 106 -28.16 -0.71 -8.82
C GLY A 106 -27.42 -1.80 -8.04
N LYS A 107 -27.22 -2.94 -8.67
CA LYS A 107 -26.64 -4.16 -8.10
C LYS A 107 -25.22 -3.96 -7.56
N PHE A 108 -24.47 -3.06 -8.17
CA PHE A 108 -23.07 -2.80 -7.86
C PHE A 108 -22.85 -1.52 -7.03
N LYS A 109 -23.93 -0.96 -6.45
CA LYS A 109 -23.83 0.24 -5.62
C LYS A 109 -22.76 0.09 -4.55
N GLY A 110 -21.87 1.10 -4.46
CA GLY A 110 -20.75 1.14 -3.51
C GLY A 110 -19.52 0.33 -3.93
N GLU A 111 -19.56 -0.42 -5.02
CA GLU A 111 -18.39 -1.06 -5.62
C GLU A 111 -17.63 -0.06 -6.52
N PRO A 112 -16.32 -0.29 -6.83
CA PRO A 112 -15.61 0.56 -7.77
C PRO A 112 -16.36 0.74 -9.09
N PHE A 113 -16.45 1.98 -9.57
CA PHE A 113 -17.10 2.28 -10.82
C PHE A 113 -16.13 2.09 -11.98
N ARG A 114 -16.28 0.95 -12.66
CA ARG A 114 -15.38 0.49 -13.72
C ARG A 114 -15.44 1.38 -14.95
N THR A 115 -14.31 1.55 -15.62
CA THR A 115 -14.25 2.20 -16.93
C THR A 115 -14.94 1.36 -17.99
N TYR A 116 -14.75 0.04 -17.94
CA TYR A 116 -15.34 -0.92 -18.89
C TYR A 116 -15.95 -2.14 -18.18
N SER A 117 -16.97 -2.75 -18.79
CA SER A 117 -17.45 -4.09 -18.50
C SER A 117 -17.44 -4.90 -19.79
N GLY A 118 -16.44 -5.76 -19.95
CA GLY A 118 -16.13 -6.38 -21.23
C GLY A 118 -15.85 -5.31 -22.29
N LYS A 119 -16.65 -5.30 -23.39
CA LYS A 119 -16.52 -4.30 -24.46
C LYS A 119 -17.32 -3.00 -24.23
N TYR A 120 -18.12 -2.93 -23.19
CA TYR A 120 -18.98 -1.78 -22.93
C TYR A 120 -18.27 -0.75 -22.05
N TYR A 121 -18.20 0.49 -22.56
CA TYR A 121 -17.70 1.63 -21.79
C TYR A 121 -18.76 2.09 -20.79
N LEU A 122 -18.39 2.17 -19.51
CA LEU A 122 -19.29 2.54 -18.43
C LEU A 122 -19.01 3.97 -17.89
N GLY A 123 -17.88 4.55 -18.23
CA GLY A 123 -17.51 5.91 -17.83
C GLY A 123 -16.94 6.05 -16.42
N GLY A 124 -16.70 4.96 -15.70
CA GLY A 124 -16.04 5.00 -14.40
C GLY A 124 -14.53 5.15 -14.50
N ALA A 125 -13.88 5.32 -13.34
CA ALA A 125 -12.44 5.56 -13.25
C ALA A 125 -11.61 4.28 -13.27
N SER A 126 -11.99 3.28 -12.47
CA SER A 126 -11.25 2.02 -12.30
C SER A 126 -12.15 0.96 -11.69
N ASP A 127 -11.77 -0.30 -11.82
CA ASP A 127 -12.39 -1.43 -11.10
C ASP A 127 -11.72 -1.71 -9.75
N HIS A 128 -10.74 -0.90 -9.38
CA HIS A 128 -10.12 -0.90 -8.06
C HIS A 128 -10.17 0.48 -7.43
N PHE A 129 -10.33 0.53 -6.10
CA PHE A 129 -10.10 1.73 -5.32
C PHE A 129 -8.60 1.92 -5.08
N PRO A 130 -8.07 3.16 -5.16
CA PRO A 130 -6.69 3.43 -4.76
C PRO A 130 -6.44 3.07 -3.29
N VAL A 131 -5.25 2.58 -3.01
CA VAL A 131 -4.76 2.40 -1.64
C VAL A 131 -3.64 3.38 -1.35
N TYR A 132 -3.51 3.82 -0.08
CA TYR A 132 -2.47 4.76 0.30
C TYR A 132 -2.00 4.55 1.73
N LEU A 133 -0.78 5.02 2.01
CA LEU A 133 -0.22 5.11 3.35
C LEU A 133 -0.01 6.57 3.73
N ILE A 134 -0.18 6.87 5.00
CA ILE A 134 0.18 8.17 5.57
C ILE A 134 1.43 8.00 6.41
N PHE A 135 2.39 8.89 6.15
CA PHE A 135 3.60 9.04 6.94
C PHE A 135 3.68 10.46 7.52
N GLU A 136 4.10 10.54 8.77
CA GLU A 136 4.47 11.80 9.40
C GLU A 136 5.97 11.99 9.27
N THR A 137 6.40 13.19 8.88
CA THR A 137 7.82 13.56 8.83
C THR A 137 8.17 14.48 9.99
N SER A 138 9.23 14.14 10.72
CA SER A 138 9.78 15.03 11.76
C SER A 138 10.51 16.18 11.08
N THR A 139 9.95 17.38 11.09
CA THR A 139 10.69 18.60 10.72
C THR A 139 11.72 18.89 11.82
N VAL A 140 12.99 18.66 11.56
CA VAL A 140 14.07 19.16 12.41
C VAL A 140 14.00 20.69 12.34
N LYS A 141 13.51 21.34 13.41
CA LYS A 141 13.67 22.79 13.56
C LYS A 141 15.16 23.08 13.51
N LYS A 142 15.67 23.71 12.44
CA LYS A 142 17.01 24.30 12.45
C LYS A 142 17.02 25.30 13.58
N THR A 143 17.67 24.96 14.67
CA THR A 143 18.04 25.92 15.72
C THR A 143 19.03 26.87 15.06
N THR A 144 18.56 28.04 14.64
CA THR A 144 19.43 29.17 14.30
C THR A 144 20.05 29.62 15.62
N SER A 145 21.30 29.24 15.84
CA SER A 145 22.11 29.84 16.92
C SER A 145 22.13 31.36 16.75
N PRO A 146 21.86 32.13 17.79
CA PRO A 146 22.01 33.57 17.70
C PRO A 146 23.47 33.92 17.37
N LEU A 147 23.68 34.68 16.32
CA LEU A 147 24.97 35.30 16.02
C LEU A 147 25.38 36.16 17.23
N THR A 148 26.36 35.73 17.98
CA THR A 148 27.02 36.58 18.98
C THR A 148 27.64 37.77 18.25
N LYS A 149 27.02 38.95 18.41
CA LYS A 149 27.64 40.22 18.02
C LYS A 149 28.83 40.42 18.95
N ASN A 150 30.04 40.35 18.40
CA ASN A 150 31.23 40.84 19.09
C ASN A 150 31.14 42.37 19.18
N PRO A 151 31.29 42.97 20.36
CA PRO A 151 31.43 44.43 20.45
C PRO A 151 32.84 44.82 19.98
N VAL A 152 32.88 45.86 19.18
CA VAL A 152 34.12 46.58 18.80
C VAL A 152 34.55 47.45 19.98
#